data_70a9c3bf820a000ec1cac65d984c49fc
#
_entry.id   70a9c3bf820a000ec1cac65d984c49fc
#
_cell.length_a   1.000
_cell.length_b   1.000
_cell.length_c   1.000
_cell.angle_alpha   90.00
_cell.angle_beta   90.00
_cell.angle_gamma   90.00
#
_symmetry.space_group_name_H-M   'P 1'
#
loop_
_entity.id
_entity.type
_entity.pdbx_description
1 polymer ?
#
loop_
_entity_poly.entity_id
_entity_poly.type
_entity_poly.pdbx_seq_one_letter_code
_entity_poly.pdbx_strand_id
1 'polypeptide(L)'
;MSWTVLHFIGIISYAASGAFVALEAEFSFIGVYALGLTTAFGGAMVRNFIIGVPVSELWVHSIILTVLMTLTIIVILPQNWINHWKRWSLFFDSIGLSSFALQGAMSAKESFSDDLGVMILASMFTGIGGGMIRDIIAARKPLALKEEIHAILTILCAICIWLGWNTPLQLTLIVLLVIALRMSAIHYQWRLHLPCHHKKE
;
A
#
# COMPACT_ATOMS: atom_id res chain seq x y z
N MET A 1 9.04 -15.28 4.67
CA MET A 1 9.15 -13.89 5.16
C MET A 1 8.46 -13.82 6.51
N SER A 2 9.14 -13.41 7.59
CA SER A 2 8.45 -13.27 8.89
C SER A 2 7.50 -12.07 8.86
N TRP A 3 6.49 -12.05 9.74
CA TRP A 3 5.58 -10.92 9.92
C TRP A 3 6.33 -9.57 9.99
N THR A 4 7.39 -9.54 10.79
CA THR A 4 8.23 -8.35 10.97
C THR A 4 8.86 -7.86 9.68
N VAL A 5 9.44 -8.77 8.88
CA VAL A 5 10.06 -8.41 7.58
C VAL A 5 9.03 -7.87 6.60
N LEU A 6 7.85 -8.50 6.52
CA LEU A 6 6.75 -8.05 5.67
C LEU A 6 6.28 -6.65 6.08
N HIS A 7 6.23 -6.39 7.39
CA HIS A 7 5.85 -5.09 7.94
C HIS A 7 6.85 -3.99 7.57
N PHE A 8 8.15 -4.22 7.77
CA PHE A 8 9.19 -3.26 7.39
C PHE A 8 9.22 -2.99 5.88
N ILE A 9 9.08 -4.01 5.05
CA ILE A 9 9.02 -3.85 3.59
C ILE A 9 7.81 -2.99 3.19
N GLY A 10 6.64 -3.25 3.75
CA GLY A 10 5.43 -2.47 3.50
C GLY A 10 5.59 -1.00 3.87
N ILE A 11 6.11 -0.74 5.08
CA ILE A 11 6.34 0.62 5.60
C ILE A 11 7.36 1.38 4.77
N ILE A 12 8.52 0.79 4.47
CA ILE A 12 9.56 1.41 3.63
C ILE A 12 8.99 1.75 2.26
N SER A 13 8.25 0.81 1.67
CA SER A 13 7.69 0.98 0.34
C SER A 13 6.63 2.09 0.30
N TYR A 14 5.74 2.15 1.28
CA TYR A 14 4.74 3.21 1.31
C TYR A 14 5.32 4.56 1.69
N ALA A 15 6.32 4.62 2.59
CA ALA A 15 7.07 5.85 2.86
C ALA A 15 7.73 6.38 1.58
N ALA A 16 8.39 5.50 0.82
CA ALA A 16 9.02 5.84 -0.44
C ALA A 16 8.01 6.30 -1.49
N SER A 17 6.89 5.57 -1.65
CA SER A 17 5.83 5.96 -2.56
C SER A 17 5.24 7.33 -2.21
N GLY A 18 5.02 7.61 -0.92
CA GLY A 18 4.55 8.90 -0.43
C GLY A 18 5.54 10.03 -0.73
N ALA A 19 6.83 9.80 -0.48
CA ALA A 19 7.87 10.77 -0.77
C ALA A 19 7.96 11.10 -2.28
N PHE A 20 7.94 10.09 -3.15
CA PHE A 20 7.97 10.30 -4.60
C PHE A 20 6.76 11.08 -5.10
N VAL A 21 5.58 10.81 -4.54
CA VAL A 21 4.36 11.56 -4.87
C VAL A 21 4.44 13.01 -4.41
N ALA A 22 4.97 13.26 -3.21
CA ALA A 22 5.14 14.61 -2.67
C ALA A 22 6.13 15.42 -3.51
N LEU A 23 7.23 14.79 -3.92
CA LEU A 23 8.23 15.41 -4.78
C LEU A 23 7.68 15.71 -6.19
N GLU A 24 6.86 14.79 -6.77
CA GLU A 24 6.17 15.00 -8.04
C GLU A 24 5.16 16.17 -7.95
N ALA A 25 4.53 16.34 -6.79
CA ALA A 25 3.59 17.42 -6.53
C ALA A 25 4.25 18.72 -6.02
N GLU A 26 5.58 18.80 -6.08
CA GLU A 26 6.38 19.96 -5.67
C GLU A 26 6.13 20.42 -4.21
N PHE A 27 5.86 19.47 -3.31
CA PHE A 27 5.67 19.76 -1.90
C PHE A 27 6.97 20.24 -1.26
N SER A 28 6.85 21.08 -0.22
CA SER A 28 7.98 21.50 0.59
C SER A 28 8.65 20.32 1.30
N PHE A 29 9.86 20.53 1.82
CA PHE A 29 10.58 19.52 2.62
C PHE A 29 9.70 18.90 3.71
N ILE A 30 8.98 19.72 4.48
CA ILE A 30 8.04 19.25 5.50
C ILE A 30 6.88 18.47 4.88
N GLY A 31 6.39 18.90 3.71
CA GLY A 31 5.33 18.21 2.96
C GLY A 31 5.71 16.81 2.52
N VAL A 32 6.98 16.59 2.11
CA VAL A 32 7.49 15.26 1.75
C VAL A 32 7.45 14.33 2.96
N TYR A 33 7.91 14.79 4.12
CA TYR A 33 7.86 14.00 5.36
C TYR A 33 6.41 13.73 5.81
N ALA A 34 5.56 14.75 5.78
CA ALA A 34 4.16 14.60 6.16
C ALA A 34 3.43 13.58 5.27
N LEU A 35 3.59 13.68 3.94
CA LEU A 35 2.94 12.77 3.01
C LEU A 35 3.53 11.35 3.09
N GLY A 36 4.85 11.22 3.24
CA GLY A 36 5.50 9.93 3.42
C GLY A 36 5.06 9.21 4.69
N LEU A 37 5.01 9.92 5.83
CA LEU A 37 4.53 9.40 7.11
C LEU A 37 3.05 8.98 7.02
N THR A 38 2.18 9.84 6.49
CA THR A 38 0.75 9.52 6.36
C THR A 38 0.50 8.34 5.41
N THR A 39 1.29 8.20 4.36
CA THR A 39 1.21 7.04 3.45
C THR A 39 1.65 5.76 4.16
N ALA A 40 2.77 5.80 4.88
CA ALA A 40 3.33 4.64 5.56
C ALA A 40 2.43 4.09 6.68
N PHE A 41 1.84 4.97 7.47
CA PHE A 41 1.01 4.58 8.62
C PHE A 41 -0.49 4.51 8.29
N GLY A 42 -0.95 5.18 7.23
CA GLY A 42 -2.36 5.34 6.93
C GLY A 42 -3.11 4.02 6.78
N GLY A 43 -2.56 3.06 6.03
CA GLY A 43 -3.19 1.74 5.87
C GLY A 43 -3.29 0.97 7.19
N ALA A 44 -2.25 1.01 8.02
CA ALA A 44 -2.24 0.36 9.32
C ALA A 44 -3.20 1.06 10.32
N MET A 45 -3.33 2.38 10.27
CA MET A 45 -4.32 3.12 11.07
C MET A 45 -5.74 2.70 10.71
N VAL A 46 -6.08 2.66 9.41
CA VAL A 46 -7.40 2.21 8.95
C VAL A 46 -7.68 0.78 9.39
N ARG A 47 -6.70 -0.12 9.25
CA ARG A 47 -6.80 -1.50 9.73
C ARG A 47 -7.10 -1.55 11.23
N ASN A 48 -6.28 -0.87 12.04
CA ASN A 48 -6.43 -0.91 13.50
C ASN A 48 -7.80 -0.36 13.92
N PHE A 49 -8.29 0.68 13.24
CA PHE A 49 -9.64 1.20 13.48
C PHE A 49 -10.73 0.15 13.19
N ILE A 50 -10.61 -0.60 12.08
CA ILE A 50 -11.60 -1.62 11.68
C ILE A 50 -11.56 -2.83 12.63
N ILE A 51 -10.35 -3.26 13.02
CA ILE A 51 -10.15 -4.46 13.85
C ILE A 51 -10.34 -4.15 15.34
N GLY A 52 -10.40 -2.87 15.73
CA GLY A 52 -10.53 -2.45 17.14
C GLY A 52 -9.21 -2.52 17.92
N VAL A 53 -8.06 -2.54 17.24
CA VAL A 53 -6.73 -2.52 17.87
C VAL A 53 -6.31 -1.07 18.12
N PRO A 54 -5.72 -0.75 19.30
CA PRO A 54 -5.28 0.60 19.59
C PRO A 54 -4.25 1.12 18.59
N VAL A 55 -4.44 2.35 18.11
CA VAL A 55 -3.49 3.01 17.19
C VAL A 55 -2.12 3.22 17.86
N SER A 56 -2.06 3.29 19.20
CA SER A 56 -0.82 3.40 19.95
C SER A 56 0.18 2.27 19.68
N GLU A 57 -0.26 1.10 19.28
CA GLU A 57 0.61 -0.03 18.92
C GLU A 57 1.42 0.22 17.64
N LEU A 58 1.04 1.19 16.82
CA LEU A 58 1.79 1.58 15.63
C LEU A 58 3.02 2.44 15.95
N TRP A 59 3.05 3.09 17.13
CA TRP A 59 4.11 4.03 17.51
C TRP A 59 5.34 3.33 18.09
N VAL A 60 5.90 2.38 17.35
CA VAL A 60 7.15 1.71 17.72
C VAL A 60 8.34 2.52 17.21
N HIS A 61 9.29 2.85 18.11
CA HIS A 61 10.45 3.69 17.78
C HIS A 61 11.23 3.20 16.55
N SER A 62 11.44 1.87 16.42
CA SER A 62 12.15 1.30 15.28
C SER A 62 11.42 1.53 13.95
N ILE A 63 10.10 1.52 13.96
CA ILE A 63 9.27 1.74 12.78
C ILE A 63 9.34 3.21 12.35
N ILE A 64 9.14 4.12 13.31
CA ILE A 64 9.22 5.58 13.07
C ILE A 64 10.59 5.94 12.52
N LEU A 65 11.66 5.44 13.16
CA LEU A 65 13.03 5.68 12.70
C LEU A 65 13.26 5.17 11.29
N THR A 66 12.75 3.98 10.95
CA THR A 66 12.85 3.40 9.59
C THR A 66 12.17 4.28 8.56
N VAL A 67 10.98 4.80 8.84
CA VAL A 67 10.28 5.72 7.95
C VAL A 67 11.09 7.00 7.76
N LEU A 68 11.54 7.63 8.85
CA LEU A 68 12.33 8.86 8.77
C LEU A 68 13.63 8.66 8.00
N MET A 69 14.34 7.56 8.22
CA MET A 69 15.54 7.22 7.44
C MET A 69 15.23 7.04 5.96
N THR A 70 14.15 6.33 5.62
CA THR A 70 13.72 6.13 4.23
C THR A 70 13.43 7.46 3.55
N LEU A 71 12.68 8.35 4.21
CA LEU A 71 12.34 9.66 3.68
C LEU A 71 13.59 10.54 3.50
N THR A 72 14.50 10.52 4.49
CA THR A 72 15.76 11.28 4.41
C THR A 72 16.63 10.80 3.24
N ILE A 73 16.76 9.50 3.06
CA ILE A 73 17.51 8.93 1.92
C ILE A 73 16.92 9.43 0.60
N ILE A 74 15.59 9.39 0.43
CA ILE A 74 14.94 9.79 -0.80
C ILE A 74 15.12 11.29 -1.09
N VAL A 75 15.04 12.12 -0.05
CA VAL A 75 15.22 13.58 -0.21
C VAL A 75 16.66 13.94 -0.60
N ILE A 76 17.65 13.16 -0.17
CA ILE A 76 19.08 13.39 -0.49
C ILE A 76 19.43 12.85 -1.88
N LEU A 77 18.62 11.96 -2.47
CA LEU A 77 18.91 11.41 -3.80
C LEU A 77 19.01 12.50 -4.88
N PRO A 78 19.99 12.37 -5.82
CA PRO A 78 20.17 13.35 -6.88
C PRO A 78 18.95 13.47 -7.79
N GLN A 79 18.59 14.70 -8.16
CA GLN A 79 17.43 14.98 -9.02
C GLN A 79 17.43 14.25 -10.37
N ASN A 80 18.58 13.85 -10.89
CA ASN A 80 18.67 13.09 -12.14
C ASN A 80 17.99 11.70 -12.07
N TRP A 81 17.85 11.13 -10.88
CA TRP A 81 17.10 9.89 -10.64
C TRP A 81 15.60 10.13 -10.57
N ILE A 82 15.23 11.34 -10.37
CA ILE A 82 13.89 11.87 -10.11
C ILE A 82 13.03 11.89 -11.39
N ASN A 83 13.63 12.00 -12.57
CA ASN A 83 12.92 12.00 -13.86
C ASN A 83 12.07 10.72 -14.12
N HIS A 84 12.24 9.70 -13.27
CA HIS A 84 11.47 8.45 -13.32
C HIS A 84 10.53 8.26 -12.11
N TRP A 85 10.27 9.31 -11.33
CA TRP A 85 9.49 9.26 -10.07
C TRP A 85 8.14 8.57 -10.19
N LYS A 86 7.40 8.89 -11.23
CA LYS A 86 6.09 8.28 -11.45
C LYS A 86 6.17 6.75 -11.53
N ARG A 87 7.19 6.22 -12.19
CA ARG A 87 7.41 4.78 -12.30
C ARG A 87 7.86 4.17 -10.99
N TRP A 88 8.75 4.85 -10.25
CA TRP A 88 9.21 4.43 -8.94
C TRP A 88 8.09 4.47 -7.90
N SER A 89 7.30 5.54 -7.88
CA SER A 89 6.14 5.66 -6.99
C SER A 89 5.18 4.48 -7.17
N LEU A 90 4.84 4.10 -8.41
CA LEU A 90 3.95 2.98 -8.72
C LEU A 90 4.56 1.62 -8.32
N PHE A 91 5.87 1.45 -8.50
CA PHE A 91 6.57 0.23 -8.10
C PHE A 91 6.55 0.05 -6.58
N PHE A 92 6.96 1.07 -5.82
CA PHE A 92 6.91 1.04 -4.37
C PHE A 92 5.49 0.92 -3.83
N ASP A 93 4.52 1.56 -4.47
CA ASP A 93 3.10 1.40 -4.13
C ASP A 93 2.64 -0.06 -4.32
N SER A 94 3.13 -0.76 -5.34
CA SER A 94 2.80 -2.17 -5.56
C SER A 94 3.34 -3.09 -4.47
N ILE A 95 4.57 -2.83 -3.99
CA ILE A 95 5.17 -3.55 -2.87
C ILE A 95 4.41 -3.26 -1.58
N GLY A 96 4.11 -1.98 -1.32
CA GLY A 96 3.36 -1.56 -0.14
C GLY A 96 1.97 -2.18 -0.10
N LEU A 97 1.23 -2.12 -1.22
CA LEU A 97 -0.09 -2.72 -1.37
C LEU A 97 -0.08 -4.22 -1.01
N SER A 98 0.82 -4.99 -1.64
CA SER A 98 0.88 -6.45 -1.41
C SER A 98 1.25 -6.79 0.02
N SER A 99 2.26 -6.11 0.58
CA SER A 99 2.71 -6.33 1.96
C SER A 99 1.64 -6.00 2.98
N PHE A 100 0.94 -4.88 2.84
CA PHE A 100 -0.12 -4.47 3.75
C PHE A 100 -1.43 -5.22 3.54
N ALA A 101 -1.76 -5.62 2.31
CA ALA A 101 -2.91 -6.48 2.06
C ALA A 101 -2.77 -7.84 2.78
N LEU A 102 -1.61 -8.47 2.70
CA LEU A 102 -1.32 -9.70 3.44
C LEU A 102 -1.41 -9.49 4.95
N GLN A 103 -0.82 -8.40 5.47
CA GLN A 103 -0.89 -8.07 6.90
C GLN A 103 -2.33 -7.83 7.37
N GLY A 104 -3.14 -7.14 6.57
CA GLY A 104 -4.55 -6.92 6.86
C GLY A 104 -5.31 -8.23 6.98
N ALA A 105 -5.13 -9.13 6.02
CA ALA A 105 -5.75 -10.46 6.03
C ALA A 105 -5.29 -11.31 7.23
N MET A 106 -3.99 -11.31 7.53
CA MET A 106 -3.44 -12.07 8.68
C MET A 106 -3.94 -11.53 10.01
N SER A 107 -3.97 -10.20 10.21
CA SER A 107 -4.49 -9.59 11.44
C SER A 107 -5.98 -9.88 11.63
N ALA A 108 -6.77 -9.86 10.56
CA ALA A 108 -8.18 -10.21 10.63
C ALA A 108 -8.39 -11.69 10.97
N LYS A 109 -7.58 -12.57 10.41
CA LYS A 109 -7.61 -14.01 10.71
C LYS A 109 -7.37 -14.29 12.18
N GLU A 110 -6.40 -13.60 12.79
CA GLU A 110 -6.08 -13.73 14.22
C GLU A 110 -7.20 -13.18 15.13
N SER A 111 -7.90 -12.11 14.70
CA SER A 111 -8.90 -11.42 15.53
C SER A 111 -10.32 -11.95 15.36
N PHE A 112 -10.69 -12.48 14.19
CA PHE A 112 -12.08 -12.80 13.81
C PHE A 112 -12.29 -14.24 13.32
N SER A 113 -11.43 -15.19 13.70
CA SER A 113 -11.64 -16.65 13.50
C SER A 113 -12.04 -17.04 12.07
N ASP A 114 -11.16 -16.83 11.08
CA ASP A 114 -11.28 -17.32 9.70
C ASP A 114 -12.50 -16.80 8.90
N ASP A 115 -13.11 -15.68 9.30
CA ASP A 115 -14.15 -15.05 8.50
C ASP A 115 -13.55 -14.40 7.24
N LEU A 116 -13.80 -15.04 6.08
CA LEU A 116 -13.26 -14.58 4.79
C LEU A 116 -13.73 -13.16 4.45
N GLY A 117 -14.96 -12.78 4.80
CA GLY A 117 -15.50 -11.44 4.52
C GLY A 117 -14.72 -10.36 5.26
N VAL A 118 -14.46 -10.57 6.55
CA VAL A 118 -13.65 -9.65 7.36
C VAL A 118 -12.20 -9.61 6.88
N MET A 119 -11.62 -10.75 6.51
CA MET A 119 -10.27 -10.83 5.96
C MET A 119 -10.13 -10.06 4.64
N ILE A 120 -11.12 -10.15 3.74
CA ILE A 120 -11.14 -9.39 2.49
C ILE A 120 -11.21 -7.89 2.79
N LEU A 121 -12.12 -7.46 3.64
CA LEU A 121 -12.26 -6.04 4.01
C LEU A 121 -10.98 -5.51 4.65
N ALA A 122 -10.42 -6.21 5.63
CA ALA A 122 -9.19 -5.80 6.31
C ALA A 122 -7.99 -5.77 5.36
N SER A 123 -7.86 -6.75 4.46
CA SER A 123 -6.84 -6.78 3.41
C SER A 123 -6.96 -5.57 2.49
N MET A 124 -8.17 -5.29 2.02
CA MET A 124 -8.45 -4.21 1.09
C MET A 124 -8.17 -2.84 1.72
N PHE A 125 -8.72 -2.57 2.90
CA PHE A 125 -8.53 -1.29 3.56
C PHE A 125 -7.09 -1.07 4.03
N THR A 126 -6.40 -2.11 4.48
CA THR A 126 -4.98 -2.00 4.87
C THR A 126 -4.09 -1.78 3.64
N GLY A 127 -4.29 -2.59 2.59
CA GLY A 127 -3.48 -2.53 1.39
C GLY A 127 -3.69 -1.24 0.60
N ILE A 128 -4.93 -0.80 0.43
CA ILE A 128 -5.29 0.38 -0.38
C ILE A 128 -5.21 1.67 0.43
N GLY A 129 -5.48 1.63 1.73
CA GLY A 129 -5.70 2.80 2.58
C GLY A 129 -4.57 3.81 2.56
N GLY A 130 -3.33 3.37 2.68
CA GLY A 130 -2.16 4.27 2.64
C GLY A 130 -2.05 5.04 1.32
N GLY A 131 -2.21 4.35 0.19
CA GLY A 131 -2.20 4.96 -1.14
C GLY A 131 -3.36 5.92 -1.38
N MET A 132 -4.57 5.60 -0.87
CA MET A 132 -5.73 6.49 -0.96
C MET A 132 -5.52 7.78 -0.18
N ILE A 133 -5.06 7.71 1.07
CA ILE A 133 -4.77 8.89 1.90
C ILE A 133 -3.72 9.76 1.20
N ARG A 134 -2.64 9.16 0.70
CA ARG A 134 -1.60 9.85 -0.07
C ARG A 134 -2.17 10.62 -1.25
N ASP A 135 -2.98 9.97 -2.08
CA ASP A 135 -3.50 10.56 -3.31
C ASP A 135 -4.50 11.69 -3.01
N ILE A 136 -5.31 11.55 -1.96
CA ILE A 136 -6.24 12.59 -1.50
C ILE A 136 -5.46 13.83 -1.03
N ILE A 137 -4.42 13.65 -0.18
CA ILE A 137 -3.60 14.77 0.31
C ILE A 137 -2.85 15.45 -0.85
N ALA A 138 -2.39 14.67 -1.82
CA ALA A 138 -1.75 15.19 -3.03
C ALA A 138 -2.73 15.79 -4.05
N ALA A 139 -4.01 15.95 -3.70
CA ALA A 139 -5.09 16.51 -4.53
C ALA A 139 -5.24 15.81 -5.89
N ARG A 140 -4.97 14.51 -5.96
CA ARG A 140 -5.14 13.70 -7.17
C ARG A 140 -6.17 12.58 -6.97
N LYS A 141 -6.74 12.10 -8.07
CA LYS A 141 -7.72 11.00 -8.01
C LYS A 141 -7.03 9.73 -7.54
N PRO A 142 -7.47 9.11 -6.42
CA PRO A 142 -6.87 7.89 -5.91
C PRO A 142 -6.83 6.79 -6.98
N LEU A 143 -5.65 6.19 -7.18
CA LEU A 143 -5.46 5.10 -8.16
C LEU A 143 -6.34 3.90 -7.83
N ALA A 144 -6.53 3.62 -6.56
CA ALA A 144 -7.37 2.51 -6.10
C ALA A 144 -8.86 2.65 -6.48
N LEU A 145 -9.35 3.90 -6.67
CA LEU A 145 -10.70 4.16 -7.13
C LEU A 145 -10.80 4.26 -8.67
N LYS A 146 -9.66 4.33 -9.34
CA LYS A 146 -9.58 4.44 -10.80
C LYS A 146 -9.32 3.10 -11.48
N GLU A 147 -8.66 2.20 -10.76
CA GLU A 147 -8.19 0.92 -11.29
C GLU A 147 -8.66 -0.21 -10.37
N GLU A 148 -9.58 -1.02 -10.84
CA GLU A 148 -10.19 -2.14 -10.09
C GLU A 148 -9.16 -3.20 -9.68
N ILE A 149 -8.03 -3.25 -10.38
CA ILE A 149 -6.95 -4.21 -10.12
C ILE A 149 -6.44 -4.16 -8.67
N HIS A 150 -6.48 -2.99 -8.02
CA HIS A 150 -6.07 -2.84 -6.62
C HIS A 150 -6.94 -3.69 -5.69
N ALA A 151 -8.27 -3.62 -5.86
CA ALA A 151 -9.21 -4.40 -5.07
C ALA A 151 -9.06 -5.90 -5.37
N ILE A 152 -8.93 -6.27 -6.64
CA ILE A 152 -8.77 -7.67 -7.04
C ILE A 152 -7.52 -8.29 -6.42
N LEU A 153 -6.40 -7.58 -6.43
CA LEU A 153 -5.14 -8.07 -5.87
C LEU A 153 -5.18 -8.19 -4.34
N THR A 154 -5.86 -7.27 -3.64
CA THR A 154 -6.04 -7.39 -2.19
C THR A 154 -6.97 -8.53 -1.81
N ILE A 155 -8.04 -8.76 -2.58
CA ILE A 155 -8.91 -9.94 -2.42
C ILE A 155 -8.11 -11.23 -2.64
N LEU A 156 -7.26 -11.29 -3.66
CA LEU A 156 -6.38 -12.43 -3.90
C LEU A 156 -5.49 -12.71 -2.68
N CYS A 157 -4.87 -11.67 -2.09
CA CYS A 157 -4.07 -11.81 -0.87
C CYS A 157 -4.89 -12.41 0.28
N ALA A 158 -6.13 -11.92 0.50
CA ALA A 158 -7.00 -12.43 1.56
C ALA A 158 -7.36 -13.90 1.34
N ILE A 159 -7.70 -14.31 0.12
CA ILE A 159 -8.01 -15.69 -0.22
C ILE A 159 -6.80 -16.60 0.01
N CYS A 160 -5.60 -16.19 -0.37
CA CYS A 160 -4.39 -16.98 -0.13
C CYS A 160 -4.16 -17.21 1.37
N ILE A 161 -4.33 -16.19 2.21
CA ILE A 161 -4.20 -16.32 3.67
C ILE A 161 -5.31 -17.19 4.26
N TRP A 162 -6.54 -17.06 3.76
CA TRP A 162 -7.67 -17.90 4.18
C TRP A 162 -7.42 -19.38 3.88
N LEU A 163 -6.82 -19.69 2.71
CA LEU A 163 -6.39 -21.05 2.32
C LEU A 163 -5.22 -21.60 3.15
N GLY A 164 -4.72 -20.83 4.13
CA GLY A 164 -3.64 -21.24 5.02
C GLY A 164 -2.23 -20.98 4.48
N TRP A 165 -2.08 -20.15 3.45
CA TRP A 165 -0.77 -19.78 2.92
C TRP A 165 -0.11 -18.75 3.83
N ASN A 166 0.66 -19.22 4.82
CA ASN A 166 1.32 -18.38 5.82
C ASN A 166 2.82 -18.67 5.97
N THR A 167 3.36 -19.62 5.20
CA THR A 167 4.80 -19.90 5.25
C THR A 167 5.60 -18.75 4.62
N PRO A 168 6.83 -18.51 5.09
CA PRO A 168 7.69 -17.44 4.56
C PRO A 168 7.86 -17.47 3.05
N LEU A 169 7.98 -18.65 2.46
CA LEU A 169 8.11 -18.82 1.01
C LEU A 169 6.82 -18.43 0.28
N GLN A 170 5.66 -18.90 0.76
CA GLN A 170 4.36 -18.59 0.18
C GLN A 170 4.07 -17.08 0.21
N LEU A 171 4.32 -16.41 1.33
CA LEU A 171 4.15 -14.96 1.45
C LEU A 171 5.04 -14.20 0.46
N THR A 172 6.30 -14.64 0.29
CA THR A 172 7.20 -14.02 -0.69
C THR A 172 6.69 -14.21 -2.12
N LEU A 173 6.21 -15.40 -2.46
CA LEU A 173 5.65 -15.70 -3.79
C LEU A 173 4.40 -14.88 -4.07
N ILE A 174 3.50 -14.71 -3.09
CA ILE A 174 2.31 -13.86 -3.24
C ILE A 174 2.71 -12.40 -3.50
N VAL A 175 3.66 -11.86 -2.72
CA VAL A 175 4.14 -10.48 -2.92
C VAL A 175 4.71 -10.30 -4.33
N LEU A 176 5.57 -11.21 -4.79
CA LEU A 176 6.15 -11.15 -6.12
C LEU A 176 5.09 -11.26 -7.22
N LEU A 177 4.11 -12.16 -7.05
CA LEU A 177 3.00 -12.34 -7.97
C LEU A 177 2.15 -11.05 -8.08
N VAL A 178 1.79 -10.47 -6.94
CA VAL A 178 1.00 -9.22 -6.90
C VAL A 178 1.74 -8.07 -7.56
N ILE A 179 3.05 -7.92 -7.28
CA ILE A 179 3.89 -6.90 -7.93
C ILE A 179 3.92 -7.12 -9.44
N ALA A 180 4.18 -8.35 -9.89
CA ALA A 180 4.24 -8.69 -11.32
C ALA A 180 2.90 -8.40 -12.03
N LEU A 181 1.77 -8.84 -11.44
CA LEU A 181 0.44 -8.60 -12.00
C LEU A 181 0.12 -7.10 -12.07
N ARG A 182 0.45 -6.35 -11.01
CA ARG A 182 0.19 -4.92 -10.96
C ARG A 182 1.04 -4.15 -11.97
N MET A 183 2.34 -4.45 -12.06
CA MET A 183 3.23 -3.83 -13.04
C MET A 183 2.81 -4.16 -14.48
N SER A 184 2.36 -5.38 -14.73
CA SER A 184 1.78 -5.79 -16.02
C SER A 184 0.49 -5.02 -16.30
N ALA A 185 -0.41 -4.89 -15.34
CA ALA A 185 -1.65 -4.14 -15.49
C ALA A 185 -1.40 -2.65 -15.83
N ILE A 186 -0.38 -2.04 -15.20
CA ILE A 186 0.05 -0.67 -15.51
C ILE A 186 0.62 -0.59 -16.93
N HIS A 187 1.45 -1.56 -17.32
CA HIS A 187 2.09 -1.58 -18.63
C HIS A 187 1.06 -1.77 -19.77
N TYR A 188 0.11 -2.68 -19.62
CA TYR A 188 -0.92 -2.99 -20.60
C TYR A 188 -2.19 -2.15 -20.44
N GLN A 189 -2.22 -1.21 -19.49
CA GLN A 189 -3.38 -0.33 -19.19
C GLN A 189 -4.68 -1.11 -19.00
N TRP A 190 -4.64 -2.19 -18.25
CA TRP A 190 -5.83 -3.00 -17.97
C TRP A 190 -6.86 -2.17 -17.21
N ARG A 191 -8.02 -1.97 -17.85
CA ARG A 191 -9.19 -1.31 -17.25
C ARG A 191 -10.39 -2.17 -17.52
N LEU A 192 -11.13 -2.52 -16.48
CA LEU A 192 -12.48 -3.06 -16.66
C LEU A 192 -13.36 -1.89 -17.10
N HIS A 193 -13.80 -1.93 -18.37
CA HIS A 193 -14.72 -0.93 -18.89
C HIS A 193 -16.11 -1.18 -18.27
N LEU A 194 -16.48 -0.38 -17.27
CA LEU A 194 -17.89 -0.22 -16.95
C LEU A 194 -18.53 0.50 -18.13
N PRO A 195 -19.65 -0.01 -18.68
CA PRO A 195 -20.41 0.70 -19.70
C PRO A 195 -21.06 1.92 -19.03
N CYS A 196 -20.31 3.01 -18.89
CA CYS A 196 -20.89 4.29 -18.51
C CYS A 196 -21.80 4.73 -19.64
N HIS A 197 -23.10 4.81 -19.35
CA HIS A 197 -24.03 5.55 -20.16
C HIS A 197 -23.54 7.00 -20.24
N HIS A 198 -22.83 7.34 -21.32
CA HIS A 198 -22.70 8.73 -21.72
C HIS A 198 -24.10 9.22 -22.09
N LYS A 199 -24.79 9.91 -21.19
CA LYS A 199 -25.84 10.85 -21.60
C LYS A 199 -25.15 11.88 -22.48
N LYS A 200 -25.40 11.79 -23.78
CA LYS A 200 -25.22 12.90 -24.71
C LYS A 200 -26.24 13.98 -24.27
N GLU A 201 -25.76 15.06 -23.73
CA GLU A 201 -26.44 16.35 -23.75
C GLU A 201 -25.97 17.13 -24.97
#